data_b7dc75fbab4eec5ae4c0ee1968396598
#
_entry.id   b7dc75fbab4eec5ae4c0ee1968396598
#
_cell.length_a   1.000
_cell.length_b   1.000
_cell.length_c   1.000
_cell.angle_alpha   90.00
_cell.angle_beta   90.00
_cell.angle_gamma   90.00
#
_symmetry.space_group_name_H-M   'P 1'
#
loop_
_entity.id
_entity.type
_entity.pdbx_description
1 polymer ?
#
loop_
_entity_poly.entity_id
_entity_poly.type
_entity_poly.pdbx_seq_one_letter_code
_entity_poly.pdbx_strand_id
1 'polypeptide(L)'
;MATFESLQWLSRFLKETPGDSEVGGKSRQVPNACWSRVHPSPPPSPQLQMWSEEMGFKLGLARPDGRVLGGEITTPGMDPYAQRYGGHQFGSWANQLGDGRAITLGEIQLADEVVELQLKGAGHTPYSRFADGKAVLRSSLREFLCSEAMHHLGVPTTRALSLVTTGEQVVR
;
A
#
# COMPACT_ATOMS: atom_id res chain seq x y z
N MET A 1 6.78 -21.60 7.55
CA MET A 1 6.35 -20.21 7.36
C MET A 1 5.59 -20.14 6.05
N ALA A 2 4.53 -19.33 6.02
CA ALA A 2 3.67 -19.17 4.87
C ALA A 2 4.33 -18.36 3.74
N THR A 3 3.80 -18.46 2.53
CA THR A 3 4.04 -17.54 1.42
C THR A 3 2.81 -16.66 1.20
N PHE A 4 2.92 -15.61 0.39
CA PHE A 4 1.77 -14.73 0.10
C PHE A 4 0.59 -15.47 -0.52
N GLU A 5 0.84 -16.53 -1.30
CA GLU A 5 -0.19 -17.36 -1.92
C GLU A 5 -1.00 -18.17 -0.90
N SER A 6 -0.41 -18.48 0.26
CA SER A 6 -1.03 -19.27 1.31
C SER A 6 -1.74 -18.45 2.38
N LEU A 7 -1.67 -17.10 2.30
CA LEU A 7 -2.39 -16.23 3.21
C LEU A 7 -3.90 -16.25 2.94
N GLN A 8 -4.68 -16.10 3.98
CA GLN A 8 -6.13 -15.95 3.87
C GLN A 8 -6.47 -14.49 3.53
N TRP A 9 -6.58 -14.21 2.23
CA TRP A 9 -6.96 -12.90 1.72
C TRP A 9 -8.46 -12.67 1.85
N LEU A 10 -8.82 -11.46 2.20
CA LEU A 10 -10.19 -10.98 2.31
C LEU A 10 -10.40 -9.79 1.37
N SER A 11 -11.66 -9.52 1.06
CA SER A 11 -12.07 -8.35 0.26
C SER A 11 -13.28 -7.68 0.92
N ARG A 12 -13.25 -7.51 2.24
CA ARG A 12 -14.37 -6.96 3.00
C ARG A 12 -14.66 -5.53 2.61
N PHE A 13 -13.64 -4.68 2.64
CA PHE A 13 -13.77 -3.27 2.28
C PHE A 13 -14.34 -3.09 0.87
N LEU A 14 -13.87 -3.88 -0.10
CA LEU A 14 -14.35 -3.83 -1.48
C LEU A 14 -15.80 -4.30 -1.63
N LYS A 15 -16.25 -5.25 -0.81
CA LYS A 15 -17.62 -5.77 -0.85
C LYS A 15 -18.62 -4.92 -0.08
N GLU A 16 -18.16 -4.28 1.00
CA GLU A 16 -19.01 -3.53 1.94
C GLU A 16 -19.14 -2.06 1.56
N THR A 17 -18.32 -1.55 0.64
CA THR A 17 -18.33 -0.15 0.24
C THR A 17 -18.44 0.04 -1.29
N PRO A 18 -19.01 1.15 -1.76
CA PRO A 18 -19.15 1.40 -3.19
C PRO A 18 -17.78 1.60 -3.86
N GLY A 19 -17.56 0.90 -4.98
CA GLY A 19 -16.36 1.00 -5.81
C GLY A 19 -16.58 1.88 -7.03
N ASP A 20 -15.46 2.39 -7.55
CA ASP A 20 -15.39 3.07 -8.83
C ASP A 20 -15.60 2.06 -9.98
N SER A 21 -16.40 2.39 -10.96
CA SER A 21 -16.65 1.55 -12.14
C SER A 21 -15.47 1.54 -13.13
N GLU A 22 -14.59 2.54 -13.07
CA GLU A 22 -13.41 2.65 -13.94
C GLU A 22 -12.19 2.06 -13.25
N VAL A 23 -11.50 1.15 -13.93
CA VAL A 23 -10.25 0.54 -13.47
C VAL A 23 -9.04 1.31 -13.98
N GLY A 24 -7.99 1.40 -13.17
CA GLY A 24 -6.69 1.96 -13.56
C GLY A 24 -6.32 3.26 -12.87
N GLY A 25 -5.06 3.64 -13.02
CA GLY A 25 -4.41 4.70 -12.25
C GLY A 25 -4.56 6.12 -12.80
N LYS A 26 -5.25 6.32 -13.93
CA LYS A 26 -5.40 7.66 -14.51
C LYS A 26 -6.08 8.61 -13.52
N SER A 27 -5.46 9.76 -13.25
CA SER A 27 -5.98 10.78 -12.32
C SER A 27 -7.34 11.31 -12.80
N ARG A 28 -8.33 11.27 -11.89
CA ARG A 28 -9.71 11.70 -12.18
C ARG A 28 -10.47 12.03 -10.90
N GLN A 29 -11.63 12.69 -11.06
CA GLN A 29 -12.63 12.75 -9.99
C GLN A 29 -13.40 11.44 -9.96
N VAL A 30 -13.57 10.90 -8.77
CA VAL A 30 -14.28 9.63 -8.55
C VAL A 30 -15.47 9.92 -7.62
N PRO A 31 -16.65 10.25 -8.15
CA PRO A 31 -17.81 10.51 -7.32
C PRO A 31 -18.42 9.20 -6.77
N ASN A 32 -19.03 9.29 -5.60
CA ASN A 32 -19.87 8.22 -5.02
C ASN A 32 -19.19 6.86 -4.86
N ALA A 33 -17.86 6.84 -4.70
CA ALA A 33 -17.09 5.63 -4.46
C ALA A 33 -16.11 5.82 -3.30
N CYS A 34 -15.76 4.74 -2.64
CA CYS A 34 -14.78 4.71 -1.55
C CYS A 34 -13.41 4.20 -2.00
N TRP A 35 -13.34 3.56 -3.16
CA TRP A 35 -12.11 2.99 -3.72
C TRP A 35 -12.15 2.89 -5.24
N SER A 36 -10.98 2.80 -5.85
CA SER A 36 -10.80 2.48 -7.27
C SER A 36 -9.84 1.32 -7.44
N ARG A 37 -10.18 0.37 -8.31
CA ARG A 37 -9.29 -0.75 -8.63
C ARG A 37 -8.09 -0.27 -9.42
N VAL A 38 -6.89 -0.58 -8.92
CA VAL A 38 -5.64 -0.16 -9.53
C VAL A 38 -4.54 -1.17 -9.20
N HIS A 39 -3.72 -1.52 -10.18
CA HIS A 39 -2.60 -2.42 -9.97
C HIS A 39 -1.30 -1.64 -9.75
N PRO A 40 -0.37 -2.16 -8.93
CA PRO A 40 0.98 -1.63 -8.84
C PRO A 40 1.65 -1.56 -10.21
N SER A 41 2.48 -0.55 -10.42
CA SER A 41 3.34 -0.44 -11.60
C SER A 41 4.56 -1.32 -11.38
N PRO A 42 4.78 -2.39 -12.18
CA PRO A 42 5.89 -3.29 -11.98
C PRO A 42 7.24 -2.56 -12.03
N PRO A 43 8.08 -2.64 -11.00
CA PRO A 43 9.40 -2.04 -11.02
C PRO A 43 10.39 -2.86 -11.84
N PRO A 44 11.41 -2.24 -12.45
CA PRO A 44 12.36 -2.95 -13.31
C PRO A 44 13.31 -3.88 -12.55
N SER A 45 13.60 -3.61 -11.28
CA SER A 45 14.53 -4.40 -10.47
C SER A 45 14.23 -4.28 -8.97
N PRO A 46 13.16 -4.93 -8.49
CA PRO A 46 12.79 -4.86 -7.07
C PRO A 46 13.80 -5.61 -6.21
N GLN A 47 14.34 -4.93 -5.19
CA GLN A 47 15.28 -5.52 -4.24
C GLN A 47 14.86 -5.19 -2.81
N LEU A 48 14.67 -6.23 -1.99
CA LEU A 48 14.33 -6.09 -0.58
C LEU A 48 15.53 -5.56 0.20
N GLN A 49 15.42 -4.33 0.71
CA GLN A 49 16.46 -3.66 1.51
C GLN A 49 16.27 -3.86 3.00
N MET A 50 15.02 -3.76 3.48
CA MET A 50 14.69 -3.94 4.88
C MET A 50 13.48 -4.85 5.03
N TRP A 51 13.47 -5.61 6.09
CA TRP A 51 12.42 -6.53 6.47
C TRP A 51 12.21 -6.48 7.98
N SER A 52 10.98 -6.34 8.41
CA SER A 52 10.61 -6.45 9.82
C SER A 52 10.35 -7.93 10.15
N GLU A 53 11.26 -8.54 10.89
CA GLU A 53 11.09 -9.93 11.35
C GLU A 53 9.87 -10.08 12.26
N GLU A 54 9.60 -9.07 13.10
CA GLU A 54 8.44 -9.02 13.96
C GLU A 54 7.12 -9.05 13.18
N MET A 55 7.01 -8.17 12.17
CA MET A 55 5.82 -8.14 11.33
C MET A 55 5.72 -9.37 10.42
N GLY A 56 6.84 -9.88 9.92
CA GLY A 56 6.87 -11.14 9.19
C GLY A 56 6.36 -12.30 10.05
N PHE A 57 6.83 -12.39 11.29
CA PHE A 57 6.37 -13.40 12.24
C PHE A 57 4.87 -13.25 12.54
N LYS A 58 4.40 -12.03 12.80
CA LYS A 58 2.98 -11.73 13.05
C LYS A 58 2.09 -12.18 11.89
N LEU A 59 2.53 -11.97 10.65
CA LEU A 59 1.83 -12.39 9.44
C LEU A 59 2.06 -13.88 9.08
N GLY A 60 2.92 -14.57 9.83
CA GLY A 60 3.31 -15.94 9.53
C GLY A 60 4.18 -16.10 8.27
N LEU A 61 4.71 -14.99 7.72
CA LEU A 61 5.48 -14.96 6.48
C LEU A 61 6.96 -15.25 6.71
N ALA A 62 7.57 -16.00 5.79
CA ALA A 62 9.00 -16.00 5.60
C ALA A 62 9.44 -14.72 4.86
N ARG A 63 10.69 -14.29 5.06
CA ARG A 63 11.27 -13.17 4.32
C ARG A 63 11.25 -13.47 2.81
N PRO A 64 10.52 -12.68 2.01
CA PRO A 64 10.36 -12.92 0.56
C PRO A 64 11.52 -12.32 -0.25
N ASP A 65 11.52 -12.55 -1.55
CA ASP A 65 12.49 -12.00 -2.48
C ASP A 65 12.29 -10.51 -2.85
N GLY A 66 11.20 -9.91 -2.47
CA GLY A 66 10.89 -8.51 -2.75
C GLY A 66 10.00 -8.28 -3.98
N ARG A 67 9.72 -9.28 -4.78
CA ARG A 67 8.91 -9.11 -6.01
C ARG A 67 7.46 -8.71 -5.70
N VAL A 68 6.83 -9.40 -4.77
CA VAL A 68 5.47 -9.07 -4.30
C VAL A 68 5.47 -7.72 -3.57
N LEU A 69 6.41 -7.54 -2.64
CA LEU A 69 6.51 -6.33 -1.82
C LEU A 69 6.97 -5.09 -2.61
N GLY A 70 7.58 -5.29 -3.77
CA GLY A 70 7.91 -4.23 -4.73
C GLY A 70 6.78 -3.91 -5.70
N GLY A 71 5.73 -4.73 -5.74
CA GLY A 71 4.63 -4.56 -6.68
C GLY A 71 4.92 -5.06 -8.10
N GLU A 72 5.97 -5.87 -8.30
CA GLU A 72 6.26 -6.51 -9.59
C GLU A 72 5.22 -7.57 -9.93
N ILE A 73 4.80 -8.34 -8.94
CA ILE A 73 3.78 -9.37 -9.09
C ILE A 73 2.72 -9.27 -7.99
N THR A 74 1.53 -9.71 -8.30
CA THR A 74 0.47 -9.98 -7.33
C THR A 74 0.23 -11.49 -7.26
N THR A 75 -0.18 -11.99 -6.10
CA THR A 75 -0.49 -13.40 -5.88
C THR A 75 -1.99 -13.64 -5.89
N PRO A 76 -2.44 -14.88 -6.13
CA PRO A 76 -3.86 -15.22 -6.02
C PRO A 76 -4.46 -14.80 -4.67
N GLY A 77 -5.65 -14.22 -4.71
CA GLY A 77 -6.36 -13.69 -3.54
C GLY A 77 -6.15 -12.20 -3.30
N MET A 78 -5.08 -11.59 -3.82
CA MET A 78 -4.94 -10.13 -3.82
C MET A 78 -5.93 -9.48 -4.79
N ASP A 79 -6.53 -8.38 -4.39
CA ASP A 79 -7.41 -7.54 -5.22
C ASP A 79 -7.02 -6.06 -5.03
N PRO A 80 -5.99 -5.56 -5.73
CA PRO A 80 -5.38 -4.28 -5.45
C PRO A 80 -6.29 -3.09 -5.72
N TYR A 81 -6.30 -2.13 -4.79
CA TYR A 81 -7.09 -0.91 -4.87
C TYR A 81 -6.41 0.28 -4.19
N ALA A 82 -6.88 1.48 -4.53
CA ALA A 82 -6.55 2.72 -3.83
C ALA A 82 -7.81 3.28 -3.17
N GLN A 83 -7.71 3.75 -1.94
CA GLN A 83 -8.83 4.30 -1.18
C GLN A 83 -9.07 5.77 -1.58
N ARG A 84 -10.35 6.15 -1.62
CA ARG A 84 -10.81 7.52 -1.76
C ARG A 84 -11.30 8.04 -0.42
N TYR A 85 -10.84 9.20 -0.04
CA TYR A 85 -11.32 9.91 1.15
C TYR A 85 -11.29 11.41 0.91
N GLY A 86 -11.96 12.17 1.78
CA GLY A 86 -11.87 13.62 1.86
C GLY A 86 -10.95 14.02 3.02
N GLY A 87 -10.50 15.25 3.03
CA GLY A 87 -9.66 15.72 4.13
C GLY A 87 -9.27 17.18 4.03
N HIS A 88 -8.61 17.66 5.08
CA HIS A 88 -8.06 18.99 5.16
C HIS A 88 -6.59 18.99 4.74
N GLN A 89 -6.20 20.02 3.98
CA GLN A 89 -4.81 20.35 3.69
C GLN A 89 -4.59 21.84 3.97
N PHE A 90 -3.58 22.15 4.74
CA PHE A 90 -3.22 23.53 5.11
C PHE A 90 -4.41 24.36 5.66
N GLY A 91 -5.23 23.75 6.50
CA GLY A 91 -6.39 24.38 7.12
C GLY A 91 -7.64 24.50 6.25
N SER A 92 -7.58 24.09 4.99
CA SER A 92 -8.71 24.12 4.06
C SER A 92 -9.20 22.73 3.71
N TRP A 93 -10.51 22.58 3.51
CA TRP A 93 -11.11 21.35 3.01
C TRP A 93 -10.70 21.11 1.55
N ALA A 94 -9.98 20.02 1.28
CA ALA A 94 -9.41 19.71 -0.03
C ALA A 94 -10.31 18.84 -0.92
N ASN A 95 -11.56 18.59 -0.52
CA ASN A 95 -12.50 17.71 -1.22
C ASN A 95 -11.95 16.30 -1.42
N GLN A 96 -11.83 15.85 -2.67
CA GLN A 96 -11.25 14.55 -2.97
C GLN A 96 -9.77 14.54 -2.71
N LEU A 97 -9.39 13.72 -1.75
CA LEU A 97 -8.05 13.18 -1.56
C LEU A 97 -8.07 11.70 -1.92
N GLY A 98 -7.23 10.92 -1.31
CA GLY A 98 -7.14 9.48 -1.48
C GLY A 98 -5.68 9.03 -1.52
N ASP A 99 -5.51 7.74 -1.76
CA ASP A 99 -4.21 7.08 -1.82
C ASP A 99 -3.48 7.42 -3.12
N GLY A 100 -2.94 8.64 -3.22
CA GLY A 100 -2.30 9.16 -4.43
C GLY A 100 -0.98 8.47 -4.81
N ARG A 101 -0.43 7.65 -3.92
CA ARG A 101 0.77 6.83 -4.14
C ARG A 101 0.77 5.57 -3.29
N ALA A 102 -0.35 5.17 -2.76
CA ALA A 102 -0.49 3.95 -1.99
C ALA A 102 -1.50 3.03 -2.66
N ILE A 103 -1.23 1.74 -2.65
CA ILE A 103 -2.08 0.70 -3.24
C ILE A 103 -2.19 -0.42 -2.22
N THR A 104 -3.39 -0.65 -1.72
CA THR A 104 -3.68 -1.78 -0.85
C THR A 104 -3.75 -3.04 -1.70
N LEU A 105 -3.00 -4.07 -1.34
CA LEU A 105 -3.00 -5.38 -2.01
C LEU A 105 -4.18 -6.24 -1.59
N GLY A 106 -4.69 -6.02 -0.40
CA GLY A 106 -5.82 -6.70 0.19
C GLY A 106 -5.75 -6.71 1.71
N GLU A 107 -6.76 -7.32 2.31
CA GLU A 107 -6.87 -7.55 3.75
C GLU A 107 -6.45 -8.99 4.04
N ILE A 108 -5.76 -9.21 5.16
CA ILE A 108 -5.30 -10.53 5.60
C ILE A 108 -5.98 -10.87 6.91
N GLN A 109 -6.63 -12.04 6.98
CA GLN A 109 -7.18 -12.56 8.22
C GLN A 109 -6.05 -13.14 9.08
N LEU A 110 -5.87 -12.61 10.25
CA LEU A 110 -5.12 -13.20 11.35
C LEU A 110 -6.09 -13.82 12.36
N ALA A 111 -5.57 -14.50 13.39
CA ALA A 111 -6.42 -15.17 14.38
C ALA A 111 -7.45 -14.22 15.03
N ASP A 112 -6.98 -13.04 15.47
CA ASP A 112 -7.79 -12.12 16.26
C ASP A 112 -8.03 -10.75 15.59
N GLU A 113 -7.45 -10.52 14.40
CA GLU A 113 -7.56 -9.24 13.72
C GLU A 113 -7.51 -9.38 12.19
N VAL A 114 -7.96 -8.35 11.50
CA VAL A 114 -7.78 -8.17 10.07
C VAL A 114 -6.79 -7.04 9.85
N VAL A 115 -5.78 -7.27 9.01
CA VAL A 115 -4.79 -6.27 8.65
C VAL A 115 -4.78 -6.02 7.15
N GLU A 116 -4.61 -4.76 6.74
CA GLU A 116 -4.38 -4.40 5.36
C GLU A 116 -2.89 -4.44 5.03
N LEU A 117 -2.55 -5.03 3.89
CA LEU A 117 -1.21 -4.93 3.32
C LEU A 117 -1.22 -3.88 2.21
N GLN A 118 -0.47 -2.80 2.40
CA GLN A 118 -0.45 -1.67 1.50
C GLN A 118 0.98 -1.38 1.01
N LEU A 119 1.13 -1.17 -0.29
CA LEU A 119 2.36 -0.66 -0.91
C LEU A 119 2.32 0.86 -0.98
N LYS A 120 3.44 1.52 -0.67
CA LYS A 120 3.58 2.96 -0.79
C LYS A 120 4.66 3.32 -1.80
N GLY A 121 4.30 4.13 -2.80
CA GLY A 121 5.19 4.45 -3.90
C GLY A 121 5.09 3.48 -5.08
N ALA A 122 4.04 2.67 -5.15
CA ALA A 122 3.88 1.60 -6.14
C ALA A 122 3.29 2.05 -7.48
N GLY A 123 3.11 3.34 -7.71
CA GLY A 123 2.68 3.88 -8.99
C GLY A 123 1.43 4.76 -8.90
N HIS A 124 0.94 5.14 -10.08
CA HIS A 124 -0.22 6.02 -10.22
C HIS A 124 -1.51 5.39 -9.73
N THR A 125 -2.32 6.22 -9.05
CA THR A 125 -3.71 5.94 -8.71
C THR A 125 -4.60 7.07 -9.22
N PRO A 126 -5.93 6.92 -9.24
CA PRO A 126 -6.84 8.02 -9.60
C PRO A 126 -6.67 9.27 -8.75
N TYR A 127 -6.07 9.13 -7.58
CA TYR A 127 -5.87 10.19 -6.57
C TYR A 127 -4.47 10.82 -6.62
N SER A 128 -3.62 10.42 -7.55
CA SER A 128 -2.23 10.95 -7.68
C SER A 128 -2.19 12.41 -8.12
N ARG A 129 -3.29 12.94 -8.65
CA ARG A 129 -3.36 14.30 -9.22
C ARG A 129 -2.34 14.48 -10.34
N PHE A 130 -1.31 15.28 -10.13
CA PHE A 130 -0.19 15.53 -11.07
C PHE A 130 1.10 14.78 -10.72
N ALA A 131 1.09 14.00 -9.62
CA ALA A 131 2.26 13.25 -9.17
C ALA A 131 2.38 11.89 -9.84
N ASP A 132 3.59 11.32 -9.82
CA ASP A 132 3.91 10.04 -10.46
C ASP A 132 3.52 8.79 -9.63
N GLY A 133 2.98 8.98 -8.43
CA GLY A 133 2.65 7.88 -7.52
C GLY A 133 3.84 7.16 -6.91
N LYS A 134 5.06 7.65 -7.12
CA LYS A 134 6.29 7.04 -6.59
C LYS A 134 6.72 7.67 -5.26
N ALA A 135 7.54 6.95 -4.50
CA ALA A 135 8.17 7.42 -3.27
C ALA A 135 9.69 7.37 -3.40
N VAL A 136 10.38 8.39 -2.88
CA VAL A 136 11.85 8.41 -2.84
C VAL A 136 12.37 7.65 -1.63
N LEU A 137 13.50 6.97 -1.79
CA LEU A 137 14.10 6.12 -0.75
C LEU A 137 14.22 6.81 0.61
N ARG A 138 14.72 8.06 0.63
CA ARG A 138 14.87 8.81 1.89
C ARG A 138 13.57 9.04 2.66
N SER A 139 12.44 9.20 1.95
CA SER A 139 11.13 9.35 2.57
C SER A 139 10.61 8.02 3.08
N SER A 140 10.75 6.96 2.30
CA SER A 140 10.31 5.62 2.66
C SER A 140 11.09 5.10 3.86
N LEU A 141 12.41 5.35 3.91
CA LEU A 141 13.24 5.01 5.06
C LEU A 141 12.78 5.72 6.35
N ARG A 142 12.46 7.02 6.25
CA ARG A 142 11.91 7.76 7.41
C ARG A 142 10.56 7.19 7.85
N GLU A 143 9.65 6.91 6.91
CA GLU A 143 8.35 6.33 7.27
C GLU A 143 8.53 4.98 7.95
N PHE A 144 9.40 4.12 7.44
CA PHE A 144 9.71 2.83 8.05
C PHE A 144 10.19 3.00 9.50
N LEU A 145 11.24 3.78 9.71
CA LEU A 145 11.85 3.97 11.03
C LEU A 145 10.91 4.68 12.01
N CYS A 146 10.22 5.73 11.54
CA CYS A 146 9.34 6.50 12.42
C CYS A 146 8.09 5.73 12.83
N SER A 147 7.48 4.96 11.92
CA SER A 147 6.30 4.15 12.27
C SER A 147 6.64 3.08 13.31
N GLU A 148 7.76 2.39 13.15
CA GLU A 148 8.22 1.40 14.12
C GLU A 148 8.58 2.05 15.47
N ALA A 149 9.28 3.19 15.45
CA ALA A 149 9.58 3.93 16.67
C ALA A 149 8.30 4.36 17.41
N MET A 150 7.30 4.89 16.69
CA MET A 150 6.01 5.30 17.27
C MET A 150 5.27 4.12 17.86
N HIS A 151 5.27 2.96 17.18
CA HIS A 151 4.67 1.74 17.72
C HIS A 151 5.30 1.35 19.06
N HIS A 152 6.62 1.29 19.14
CA HIS A 152 7.33 0.92 20.37
C HIS A 152 7.21 1.97 21.50
N LEU A 153 6.85 3.20 21.16
CA LEU A 153 6.47 4.23 22.12
C LEU A 153 5.00 4.15 22.56
N GLY A 154 4.23 3.17 22.08
CA GLY A 154 2.83 2.99 22.41
C GLY A 154 1.87 3.93 21.69
N VAL A 155 2.30 4.59 20.62
CA VAL A 155 1.45 5.45 19.80
C VAL A 155 0.82 4.61 18.68
N PRO A 156 -0.51 4.60 18.54
CA PRO A 156 -1.18 3.92 17.44
C PRO A 156 -0.70 4.42 16.09
N THR A 157 -0.23 3.50 15.25
CA THR A 157 0.36 3.81 13.94
C THR A 157 0.28 2.62 13.00
N THR A 158 0.45 2.85 11.70
CA THR A 158 0.71 1.77 10.76
C THR A 158 2.08 1.13 11.06
N ARG A 159 2.21 -0.15 10.77
CA ARG A 159 3.47 -0.89 10.95
C ARG A 159 4.21 -1.01 9.60
N ALA A 160 5.52 -0.96 9.64
CA ALA A 160 6.34 -1.18 8.46
C ALA A 160 6.73 -2.66 8.34
N LEU A 161 6.41 -3.29 7.20
CA LEU A 161 6.79 -4.67 6.92
C LEU A 161 8.13 -4.74 6.17
N SER A 162 8.28 -3.91 5.14
CA SER A 162 9.44 -3.96 4.25
C SER A 162 9.76 -2.62 3.61
N LEU A 163 11.01 -2.50 3.16
CA LEU A 163 11.48 -1.45 2.26
C LEU A 163 12.11 -2.12 1.04
N VAL A 164 11.60 -1.76 -0.14
CA VAL A 164 12.06 -2.31 -1.42
C VAL A 164 12.55 -1.16 -2.31
N THR A 165 13.73 -1.31 -2.90
CA THR A 165 14.18 -0.42 -3.98
C THR A 165 13.70 -0.97 -5.32
N THR A 166 13.35 -0.10 -6.26
CA THR A 166 12.72 -0.45 -7.54
C THR A 166 13.69 -0.55 -8.70
N GLY A 167 14.91 -0.03 -8.55
CA GLY A 167 15.85 0.18 -9.65
C GLY A 167 15.56 1.43 -10.50
N GLU A 168 14.47 2.14 -10.22
CA GLU A 168 14.13 3.40 -10.88
C GLU A 168 14.76 4.60 -10.17
N GLN A 169 15.12 5.62 -10.95
CA GLN A 169 15.48 6.92 -10.41
C GLN A 169 14.25 7.82 -10.34
N VAL A 170 13.89 8.26 -9.15
CA VAL A 170 12.79 9.20 -8.92
C VAL A 170 13.36 10.60 -8.66
N VAL A 171 13.17 11.50 -9.63
CA VAL A 171 13.60 12.89 -9.51
C VAL A 171 12.56 13.69 -8.73
N ARG A 172 13.01 14.54 -7.79
CA ARG A 172 12.18 15.43 -6.96
C ARG A 172 12.87 16.80 -6.80
#